data_07af970b18438895398757d784d438f2
#
_entry.id   07af970b18438895398757d784d438f2
#
_cell.length_a   1.000
_cell.length_b   1.000
_cell.length_c   1.000
_cell.angle_alpha   90.00
_cell.angle_beta   90.00
_cell.angle_gamma   90.00
#
_symmetry.space_group_name_H-M   'P 1'
#
loop_
_entity.id
_entity.type
_entity.pdbx_description
1 polymer ?
#
loop_
_entity_poly.entity_id
_entity_poly.type
_entity_poly.pdbx_seq_one_letter_code
_entity_poly.pdbx_strand_id
1 'polypeptide(L)'
;SQSADSIVLKRIIGEGSEIYGEGHSSFIGAGVTIGNGSVVRDSIIMKGTQIGENVVIDKAIIAENCSIGDNVTLGVGEEKPNKFNEKIYSFGLVTIGEDSEVPSNVSVGKNTAISGKTTKEDYPEGILDSGEVIIKAGDSE
;
A
#
# COMPACT_ATOMS: atom_id res chain seq x y z
N SER A 1 -14.42 -9.81 9.61
CA SER A 1 -14.01 -10.70 10.70
C SER A 1 -12.49 -10.70 10.84
N GLN A 2 -12.02 -11.23 11.93
CA GLN A 2 -10.60 -11.30 12.25
C GLN A 2 -10.21 -12.71 12.60
N SER A 3 -9.02 -13.12 12.21
CA SER A 3 -8.48 -14.39 12.67
C SER A 3 -7.89 -14.22 14.07
N ALA A 4 -7.62 -15.33 14.76
CA ALA A 4 -6.98 -15.29 16.06
C ALA A 4 -5.57 -14.72 16.02
N ASP A 5 -4.95 -14.69 14.84
CA ASP A 5 -3.59 -14.22 14.67
C ASP A 5 -3.50 -12.72 14.37
N SER A 6 -4.63 -12.02 14.23
CA SER A 6 -4.59 -10.61 13.91
C SER A 6 -4.52 -9.78 15.18
N ILE A 7 -3.75 -8.70 15.12
CA ILE A 7 -3.64 -7.71 16.19
C ILE A 7 -4.24 -6.41 15.68
N VAL A 8 -5.16 -5.88 16.45
CA VAL A 8 -5.99 -4.78 15.99
C VAL A 8 -5.93 -3.65 17.01
N LEU A 9 -5.14 -2.60 16.70
CA LEU A 9 -4.87 -1.50 17.60
C LEU A 9 -5.21 -0.17 16.93
N LYS A 10 -6.06 0.63 17.58
CA LYS A 10 -6.37 2.02 17.17
C LYS A 10 -6.66 2.13 15.68
N ARG A 11 -7.72 1.47 15.22
CA ARG A 11 -8.10 1.53 13.83
C ARG A 11 -9.60 1.66 13.67
N ILE A 12 -10.00 2.12 12.51
CA ILE A 12 -11.39 2.14 12.08
C ILE A 12 -11.52 1.13 10.95
N ILE A 13 -12.42 0.15 11.11
CA ILE A 13 -12.58 -0.93 10.13
C ILE A 13 -13.98 -0.89 9.56
N GLY A 14 -14.08 -0.88 8.23
CA GLY A 14 -15.34 -0.94 7.53
C GLY A 14 -15.97 -2.32 7.54
N GLU A 15 -17.24 -2.37 7.17
CA GLU A 15 -17.97 -3.62 7.09
C GLU A 15 -17.36 -4.56 6.05
N GLY A 16 -17.41 -5.87 6.35
CA GLY A 16 -16.96 -6.88 5.41
C GLY A 16 -15.46 -6.99 5.27
N SER A 17 -14.70 -6.30 6.10
CA SER A 17 -13.24 -6.40 6.06
C SER A 17 -12.78 -7.64 6.81
N GLU A 18 -11.72 -8.27 6.30
CA GLU A 18 -11.12 -9.45 6.91
C GLU A 18 -9.64 -9.18 7.15
N ILE A 19 -9.24 -9.19 8.42
CA ILE A 19 -7.88 -8.84 8.81
C ILE A 19 -7.23 -10.03 9.50
N TYR A 20 -6.23 -10.59 8.85
CA TYR A 20 -5.45 -11.70 9.37
C TYR A 20 -4.04 -11.26 9.79
N GLY A 21 -3.69 -10.00 9.53
CA GLY A 21 -2.45 -9.38 9.94
C GLY A 21 -2.63 -8.43 11.10
N GLU A 22 -1.76 -7.42 11.21
CA GLU A 22 -1.79 -6.41 12.25
C GLU A 22 -2.16 -5.05 11.66
N GLY A 23 -3.02 -4.30 12.36
CA GLY A 23 -3.34 -2.92 12.00
C GLY A 23 -3.05 -2.00 13.16
N HIS A 24 -2.37 -0.89 12.91
CA HIS A 24 -1.99 0.11 13.91
C HIS A 24 -2.34 1.50 13.40
N SER A 25 -3.16 2.23 14.16
CA SER A 25 -3.48 3.63 13.87
C SER A 25 -3.88 3.87 12.41
N SER A 26 -4.71 2.98 11.86
CA SER A 26 -5.05 3.02 10.44
C SER A 26 -6.55 3.04 10.22
N PHE A 27 -6.96 3.58 9.08
CA PHE A 27 -8.34 3.49 8.62
C PHE A 27 -8.42 2.39 7.56
N ILE A 28 -9.29 1.42 7.81
CA ILE A 28 -9.47 0.27 6.90
C ILE A 28 -10.91 0.32 6.37
N GLY A 29 -11.06 0.54 5.08
CA GLY A 29 -12.37 0.64 4.45
C GLY A 29 -13.10 -0.69 4.36
N ALA A 30 -14.33 -0.65 3.87
CA ALA A 30 -15.18 -1.83 3.74
C ALA A 30 -14.59 -2.82 2.74
N GLY A 31 -14.72 -4.12 3.02
CA GLY A 31 -14.32 -5.17 2.08
C GLY A 31 -12.82 -5.29 1.86
N VAL A 32 -12.01 -4.73 2.74
CA VAL A 32 -10.55 -4.84 2.66
C VAL A 32 -10.10 -6.16 3.27
N THR A 33 -9.15 -6.81 2.63
CA THR A 33 -8.51 -8.02 3.16
C THR A 33 -7.04 -7.75 3.42
N ILE A 34 -6.57 -8.13 4.61
CA ILE A 34 -5.15 -8.00 4.98
C ILE A 34 -4.68 -9.40 5.38
N GLY A 35 -3.71 -9.93 4.63
CA GLY A 35 -3.28 -11.31 4.78
C GLY A 35 -2.43 -11.56 6.03
N ASN A 36 -2.19 -12.83 6.29
CA ASN A 36 -1.42 -13.27 7.46
C ASN A 36 -0.01 -12.69 7.45
N GLY A 37 0.44 -12.26 8.62
CA GLY A 37 1.79 -11.75 8.79
C GLY A 37 1.99 -10.33 8.30
N SER A 38 0.95 -9.70 7.75
CA SER A 38 1.05 -8.32 7.25
C SER A 38 0.86 -7.33 8.38
N VAL A 39 1.52 -6.19 8.26
CA VAL A 39 1.46 -5.11 9.25
C VAL A 39 1.14 -3.81 8.51
N VAL A 40 0.11 -3.11 8.97
CA VAL A 40 -0.31 -1.83 8.41
C VAL A 40 -0.26 -0.78 9.51
N ARG A 41 0.53 0.29 9.29
CA ARG A 41 0.71 1.36 10.26
C ARG A 41 0.40 2.71 9.63
N ASP A 42 -0.30 3.55 10.39
CA ASP A 42 -0.52 4.97 10.06
C ASP A 42 -0.97 5.18 8.63
N SER A 43 -1.88 4.34 8.16
CA SER A 43 -2.26 4.28 6.75
C SER A 43 -3.75 4.37 6.56
N ILE A 44 -4.15 4.71 5.35
CA ILE A 44 -5.54 4.70 4.93
C ILE A 44 -5.65 3.69 3.78
N ILE A 45 -6.46 2.65 4.00
CA ILE A 45 -6.70 1.62 2.99
C ILE A 45 -8.17 1.71 2.61
N MET A 46 -8.46 2.08 1.38
CA MET A 46 -9.83 2.31 0.95
C MET A 46 -10.52 1.02 0.52
N LYS A 47 -11.84 1.08 0.38
CA LYS A 47 -12.68 -0.09 0.23
C LYS A 47 -12.22 -1.02 -0.88
N GLY A 48 -12.44 -2.32 -0.67
CA GLY A 48 -12.22 -3.34 -1.69
C GLY A 48 -10.78 -3.71 -1.97
N THR A 49 -9.83 -3.05 -1.31
CA THR A 49 -8.41 -3.33 -1.54
C THR A 49 -8.02 -4.66 -0.89
N GLN A 50 -7.22 -5.43 -1.61
CA GLN A 50 -6.74 -6.74 -1.17
C GLN A 50 -5.24 -6.64 -0.91
N ILE A 51 -4.84 -6.94 0.31
CA ILE A 51 -3.43 -6.91 0.71
C ILE A 51 -3.02 -8.35 1.02
N GLY A 52 -1.94 -8.80 0.40
CA GLY A 52 -1.46 -10.16 0.52
C GLY A 52 -0.81 -10.45 1.87
N GLU A 53 -0.01 -11.51 1.90
CA GLU A 53 0.66 -11.99 3.11
C GLU A 53 2.06 -11.40 3.25
N ASN A 54 2.49 -11.23 4.50
CA ASN A 54 3.84 -10.73 4.81
C ASN A 54 4.13 -9.37 4.18
N VAL A 55 3.14 -8.49 4.17
CA VAL A 55 3.25 -7.14 3.63
C VAL A 55 3.47 -6.17 4.79
N VAL A 56 4.36 -5.21 4.59
CA VAL A 56 4.56 -4.13 5.56
C VAL A 56 4.17 -2.83 4.89
N ILE A 57 3.20 -2.13 5.48
CA ILE A 57 2.72 -0.85 4.96
C ILE A 57 2.90 0.18 6.06
N ASP A 58 3.63 1.25 5.75
CA ASP A 58 3.86 2.34 6.68
C ASP A 58 3.60 3.66 5.97
N LYS A 59 2.63 4.42 6.48
CA LYS A 59 2.26 5.74 5.94
C LYS A 59 1.88 5.68 4.47
N ALA A 60 0.89 4.87 4.15
CA ALA A 60 0.37 4.78 2.79
C ALA A 60 -1.08 5.24 2.72
N ILE A 61 -1.43 5.79 1.58
CA ILE A 61 -2.81 6.05 1.22
C ILE A 61 -3.07 5.19 -0.02
N ILE A 62 -3.86 4.14 0.16
CA ILE A 62 -4.17 3.20 -0.92
C ILE A 62 -5.65 3.38 -1.27
N ALA A 63 -5.91 3.79 -2.50
CA ALA A 63 -7.26 4.05 -2.97
C ALA A 63 -8.03 2.74 -3.16
N GLU A 64 -9.24 2.84 -3.69
CA GLU A 64 -10.17 1.72 -3.75
C GLU A 64 -9.74 0.65 -4.73
N ASN A 65 -10.10 -0.60 -4.41
CA ASN A 65 -10.02 -1.74 -5.32
C ASN A 65 -8.62 -2.02 -5.83
N CYS A 66 -7.62 -1.78 -4.99
CA CYS A 66 -6.24 -2.10 -5.33
C CYS A 66 -5.92 -3.54 -4.94
N SER A 67 -4.85 -4.06 -5.53
CA SER A 67 -4.33 -5.38 -5.19
C SER A 67 -2.84 -5.25 -4.88
N ILE A 68 -2.47 -5.59 -3.66
CA ILE A 68 -1.07 -5.55 -3.21
C ILE A 68 -0.65 -6.98 -3.00
N GLY A 69 0.38 -7.42 -3.72
CA GLY A 69 0.83 -8.81 -3.65
C GLY A 69 1.53 -9.15 -2.35
N ASP A 70 2.06 -10.37 -2.28
CA ASP A 70 2.74 -10.86 -1.08
C ASP A 70 4.14 -10.29 -0.96
N ASN A 71 4.64 -10.23 0.26
CA ASN A 71 6.03 -9.83 0.55
C ASN A 71 6.37 -8.44 0.01
N VAL A 72 5.39 -7.54 -0.01
CA VAL A 72 5.57 -6.16 -0.47
C VAL A 72 5.87 -5.29 0.75
N THR A 73 6.78 -4.32 0.58
CA THR A 73 6.96 -3.28 1.59
C THR A 73 6.62 -1.94 0.96
N LEU A 74 5.77 -1.17 1.64
CA LEU A 74 5.41 0.18 1.21
C LEU A 74 5.82 1.15 2.30
N GLY A 75 6.64 2.14 1.94
CA GLY A 75 7.02 3.20 2.84
C GLY A 75 8.24 2.90 3.69
N VAL A 76 9.13 2.02 3.22
CA VAL A 76 10.33 1.63 3.94
C VAL A 76 11.54 2.17 3.20
N GLY A 77 12.50 2.71 3.95
CA GLY A 77 13.74 3.19 3.38
C GLY A 77 14.01 4.64 3.73
N GLU A 78 15.07 5.18 3.16
CA GLU A 78 15.48 6.55 3.38
C GLU A 78 14.54 7.51 2.66
N GLU A 79 14.16 8.58 3.33
CA GLU A 79 13.25 9.56 2.73
C GLU A 79 14.02 10.44 1.74
N LYS A 80 13.46 10.59 0.53
CA LYS A 80 14.00 11.47 -0.50
C LYS A 80 12.86 12.29 -1.09
N PRO A 81 13.11 13.54 -1.50
CA PRO A 81 12.05 14.35 -2.13
C PRO A 81 11.51 13.67 -3.38
N ASN A 82 10.21 13.83 -3.63
CA ASN A 82 9.62 13.27 -4.84
C ASN A 82 10.10 14.05 -6.06
N LYS A 83 10.55 13.33 -7.06
CA LYS A 83 11.14 13.92 -8.28
C LYS A 83 10.11 14.59 -9.17
N PHE A 84 8.86 14.19 -9.05
CA PHE A 84 7.78 14.72 -9.89
C PHE A 84 7.08 15.91 -9.24
N ASN A 85 6.69 15.79 -7.96
CA ASN A 85 6.02 16.87 -7.23
C ASN A 85 6.23 16.69 -5.73
N GLU A 86 7.26 17.36 -5.20
CA GLU A 86 7.61 17.20 -3.79
C GLU A 86 6.62 17.88 -2.85
N LYS A 87 5.74 18.73 -3.35
CA LYS A 87 4.72 19.35 -2.51
C LYS A 87 3.51 18.43 -2.31
N ILE A 88 3.24 17.56 -3.27
CA ILE A 88 2.11 16.64 -3.20
C ILE A 88 2.52 15.31 -2.59
N TYR A 89 3.64 14.74 -3.03
CA TYR A 89 4.11 13.44 -2.56
C TYR A 89 5.20 13.65 -1.53
N SER A 90 4.77 13.80 -0.27
CA SER A 90 5.65 14.22 0.81
C SER A 90 5.27 13.51 2.12
N PHE A 91 5.90 13.91 3.19
CA PHE A 91 5.67 13.39 4.55
C PHE A 91 5.93 11.89 4.68
N GLY A 92 6.75 11.33 3.78
CA GLY A 92 7.07 9.91 3.79
C GLY A 92 5.99 9.03 3.21
N LEU A 93 4.95 9.61 2.62
CA LEU A 93 3.77 8.86 2.19
C LEU A 93 4.01 8.06 0.92
N VAL A 94 3.35 6.91 0.84
CA VAL A 94 3.17 6.16 -0.40
C VAL A 94 1.72 6.36 -0.84
N THR A 95 1.52 6.81 -2.06
CA THR A 95 0.19 7.06 -2.60
C THR A 95 -0.09 6.10 -3.75
N ILE A 96 -1.17 5.32 -3.65
CA ILE A 96 -1.54 4.35 -4.69
C ILE A 96 -2.94 4.67 -5.18
N GLY A 97 -3.06 4.92 -6.49
CA GLY A 97 -4.32 5.29 -7.12
C GLY A 97 -5.29 4.12 -7.21
N GLU A 98 -6.58 4.41 -7.44
CA GLU A 98 -7.59 3.37 -7.47
C GLU A 98 -7.34 2.36 -8.59
N ASP A 99 -7.81 1.14 -8.40
CA ASP A 99 -7.72 0.04 -9.36
C ASP A 99 -6.28 -0.34 -9.71
N SER A 100 -5.31 0.03 -8.88
CA SER A 100 -3.91 -0.27 -9.13
C SER A 100 -3.54 -1.65 -8.61
N GLU A 101 -2.48 -2.21 -9.18
CA GLU A 101 -1.90 -3.48 -8.73
C GLU A 101 -0.42 -3.29 -8.48
N VAL A 102 0.05 -3.83 -7.36
CA VAL A 102 1.48 -3.88 -7.03
C VAL A 102 1.83 -5.35 -6.92
N PRO A 103 2.77 -5.84 -7.73
CA PRO A 103 3.09 -7.27 -7.74
C PRO A 103 3.83 -7.69 -6.47
N SER A 104 3.86 -8.99 -6.23
CA SER A 104 4.56 -9.55 -5.07
C SER A 104 6.06 -9.25 -5.12
N ASN A 105 6.66 -9.22 -3.95
CA ASN A 105 8.12 -9.11 -3.77
C ASN A 105 8.69 -7.75 -4.23
N VAL A 106 7.89 -6.70 -4.10
CA VAL A 106 8.30 -5.34 -4.47
C VAL A 106 8.49 -4.51 -3.20
N SER A 107 9.53 -3.70 -3.22
CA SER A 107 9.84 -2.77 -2.13
C SER A 107 9.67 -1.34 -2.64
N VAL A 108 8.83 -0.57 -1.96
CA VAL A 108 8.49 0.80 -2.36
C VAL A 108 8.93 1.77 -1.28
N GLY A 109 9.71 2.76 -1.65
CA GLY A 109 10.23 3.75 -0.73
C GLY A 109 9.22 4.82 -0.35
N LYS A 110 9.72 5.89 0.25
CA LYS A 110 8.93 7.00 0.79
C LYS A 110 8.75 8.10 -0.24
N ASN A 111 7.68 8.89 -0.10
CA ASN A 111 7.36 9.98 -1.03
C ASN A 111 7.22 9.46 -2.46
N THR A 112 6.47 8.39 -2.62
CA THR A 112 6.29 7.71 -3.91
C THR A 112 4.82 7.75 -4.32
N ALA A 113 4.58 7.56 -5.62
CA ALA A 113 3.23 7.46 -6.14
C ALA A 113 3.19 6.35 -7.20
N ILE A 114 2.16 5.52 -7.12
CA ILE A 114 1.96 4.41 -8.07
C ILE A 114 0.52 4.49 -8.56
N SER A 115 0.33 4.38 -9.87
CA SER A 115 -1.00 4.31 -10.45
C SER A 115 -0.99 3.30 -11.59
N GLY A 116 -1.98 2.41 -11.61
CA GLY A 116 -2.18 1.46 -12.68
C GLY A 116 -1.79 0.04 -12.31
N LYS A 117 -1.97 -0.86 -13.26
CA LYS A 117 -1.73 -2.29 -13.06
C LYS A 117 -0.27 -2.60 -13.33
N THR A 118 0.57 -2.25 -12.38
CA THR A 118 2.01 -2.46 -12.53
C THR A 118 2.35 -3.94 -12.41
N THR A 119 3.43 -4.32 -13.07
CA THR A 119 3.95 -5.69 -13.08
C THR A 119 5.40 -5.65 -12.64
N LYS A 120 6.00 -6.81 -12.47
CA LYS A 120 7.39 -6.86 -11.99
C LYS A 120 8.36 -6.14 -12.94
N GLU A 121 8.04 -6.05 -14.22
CA GLU A 121 8.87 -5.33 -15.18
C GLU A 121 8.92 -3.84 -14.92
N ASP A 122 7.95 -3.30 -14.18
CA ASP A 122 7.93 -1.88 -13.85
C ASP A 122 8.84 -1.55 -12.67
N TYR A 123 9.41 -2.55 -12.01
CA TYR A 123 10.23 -2.36 -10.82
C TYR A 123 11.61 -2.96 -11.01
N PRO A 124 12.60 -2.16 -11.46
CA PRO A 124 13.96 -2.68 -11.61
C PRO A 124 14.43 -3.30 -10.30
N GLU A 125 14.85 -4.56 -10.36
CA GLU A 125 15.30 -5.31 -9.19
C GLU A 125 14.27 -5.36 -8.06
N GLY A 126 12.98 -5.22 -8.40
CA GLY A 126 11.91 -5.26 -7.41
C GLY A 126 11.80 -4.02 -6.54
N ILE A 127 12.32 -2.89 -6.97
CA ILE A 127 12.40 -1.69 -6.13
C ILE A 127 11.82 -0.48 -6.85
N LEU A 128 11.00 0.28 -6.12
CA LEU A 128 10.70 1.67 -6.45
C LEU A 128 11.33 2.51 -5.36
N ASP A 129 12.42 3.21 -5.71
CA ASP A 129 13.15 4.00 -4.74
C ASP A 129 12.32 5.17 -4.22
N SER A 130 12.68 5.67 -3.06
CA SER A 130 12.05 6.87 -2.50
C SER A 130 12.08 8.00 -3.51
N GLY A 131 10.99 8.77 -3.56
CA GLY A 131 10.90 9.93 -4.45
C GLY A 131 10.50 9.62 -5.88
N GLU A 132 10.27 8.36 -6.24
CA GLU A 132 9.94 7.97 -7.60
C GLU A 132 8.42 7.88 -7.82
N VAL A 133 8.01 7.87 -9.09
CA VAL A 133 6.62 7.76 -9.49
C VAL A 133 6.49 6.76 -10.62
N ILE A 134 5.47 5.90 -10.56
CA ILE A 134 5.07 5.05 -11.69
C ILE A 134 3.61 5.32 -12.01
N ILE A 135 3.34 5.78 -13.24
CA ILE A 135 1.98 5.91 -13.74
C ILE A 135 1.88 5.06 -14.98
N LYS A 136 1.07 4.02 -14.92
CA LYS A 136 0.94 3.07 -16.01
C LYS A 136 0.03 3.63 -17.08
N ALA A 137 0.39 3.42 -18.34
CA ALA A 137 -0.39 3.91 -19.47
C ALA A 137 -1.81 3.31 -19.45
N GLY A 138 -2.79 4.11 -19.81
CA GLY A 138 -4.19 3.70 -19.83
C GLY A 138 -4.91 3.90 -18.50
N ASP A 139 -4.20 4.27 -17.47
CA ASP A 139 -4.74 4.39 -16.13
C ASP A 139 -4.96 5.84 -15.71
N SER A 140 -4.45 6.75 -16.47
CA SER A 140 -4.52 8.18 -16.17
C SER A 140 -5.81 8.83 -16.68
N GLU A 141 -6.74 8.07 -17.18
CA GLU A 141 -7.98 8.60 -17.72
C GLU A 141 -9.02 8.88 -16.67
#